data_c3d3d9215722e4bf01c9c8e70f37abc8
#
_entry.id   c3d3d9215722e4bf01c9c8e70f37abc8
#
_cell.length_a   1.000
_cell.length_b   1.000
_cell.length_c   1.000
_cell.angle_alpha   90.00
_cell.angle_beta   90.00
_cell.angle_gamma   90.00
#
_symmetry.space_group_name_H-M   'P 1'
#
loop_
_entity.id
_entity.type
_entity.pdbx_description
1 polymer ?
#
loop_
_entity_poly.entity_id
_entity_poly.type
_entity_poly.pdbx_seq_one_letter_code
_entity_poly.pdbx_strand_id
1 'polypeptide(L)'
;MVEDKIESYFENKEGIVAVYLFGSYATGRARACSDIDLAILFDSRSRAAINRRLDKYLIELSRILRKDIHMTAMDFAGEGLLKQIFRNGKSIIVNDTQKMSNFKMIAYSKIVDFHYYHRKMQSGIIRKVMKGV
;
A
#
# COMPACT_ATOMS: atom_id res chain seq x y z
N MET A 1 19.86 -8.54 4.31
CA MET A 1 19.02 -7.41 4.74
C MET A 1 17.55 -7.74 4.52
N VAL A 2 16.70 -7.05 5.19
CA VAL A 2 15.24 -7.29 5.13
C VAL A 2 14.72 -7.17 3.70
N GLU A 3 15.12 -6.10 3.00
CA GLU A 3 14.65 -5.83 1.63
C GLU A 3 15.01 -6.94 0.66
N ASP A 4 16.23 -7.47 0.75
CA ASP A 4 16.69 -8.56 -0.12
C ASP A 4 15.89 -9.84 0.11
N LYS A 5 15.58 -10.15 1.34
CA LYS A 5 14.76 -11.33 1.69
C LYS A 5 13.34 -11.20 1.18
N ILE A 6 12.76 -10.01 1.27
CA ILE A 6 11.42 -9.73 0.75
C ILE A 6 11.41 -9.88 -0.77
N GLU A 7 12.39 -9.29 -1.46
CA GLU A 7 12.51 -9.40 -2.90
C GLU A 7 12.64 -10.85 -3.34
N SER A 8 13.54 -11.61 -2.71
CA SER A 8 13.74 -13.03 -3.01
C SER A 8 12.47 -13.84 -2.81
N TYR A 9 11.70 -13.54 -1.78
CA TYR A 9 10.45 -14.23 -1.52
C TYR A 9 9.41 -14.00 -2.61
N PHE A 10 9.29 -12.77 -3.08
CA PHE A 10 8.24 -12.40 -4.03
C PHE A 10 8.63 -12.51 -5.51
N GLU A 11 9.92 -12.63 -5.84
CA GLU A 11 10.36 -12.63 -7.23
C GLU A 11 9.77 -13.76 -8.07
N ASN A 12 9.43 -14.89 -7.44
CA ASN A 12 8.87 -16.07 -8.12
C ASN A 12 7.37 -16.25 -7.87
N LYS A 13 6.71 -15.28 -7.25
CA LYS A 13 5.27 -15.38 -6.97
C LYS A 13 4.48 -14.83 -8.16
N GLU A 14 3.63 -15.67 -8.72
CA GLU A 14 2.76 -15.27 -9.82
C GLU A 14 1.59 -14.43 -9.32
N GLY A 15 1.05 -13.60 -10.21
CA GLY A 15 -0.13 -12.80 -9.91
C GLY A 15 0.14 -11.59 -9.03
N ILE A 16 1.39 -11.19 -8.87
CA ILE A 16 1.78 -9.99 -8.14
C ILE A 16 2.31 -8.96 -9.13
N VAL A 17 1.72 -7.77 -9.11
CA VAL A 17 2.17 -6.64 -9.94
C VAL A 17 3.36 -5.94 -9.30
N ALA A 18 3.25 -5.64 -8.01
CA ALA A 18 4.30 -4.91 -7.30
C ALA A 18 4.24 -5.15 -5.80
N VAL A 19 5.38 -4.94 -5.13
CA VAL A 19 5.51 -4.97 -3.67
C VAL A 19 6.24 -3.72 -3.22
N TYR A 20 5.66 -3.02 -2.26
CA TYR A 20 6.24 -1.81 -1.66
C TYR A 20 6.48 -2.01 -0.17
N LEU A 21 7.60 -1.50 0.29
CA LEU A 21 7.92 -1.39 1.72
C LEU A 21 7.61 0.05 2.15
N PHE A 22 6.85 0.21 3.22
CA PHE A 22 6.53 1.55 3.72
C PHE A 22 6.66 1.58 5.25
N GLY A 23 6.27 2.68 5.87
CA GLY A 23 6.42 2.85 7.31
C GLY A 23 7.86 3.07 7.74
N SER A 24 8.21 2.68 8.96
CA SER A 24 9.52 2.97 9.57
C SER A 24 10.70 2.37 8.81
N TYR A 25 10.54 1.19 8.23
CA TYR A 25 11.61 0.55 7.45
C TYR A 25 11.93 1.30 6.15
N ALA A 26 10.93 1.93 5.56
CA ALA A 26 11.14 2.70 4.33
C ALA A 26 11.81 4.04 4.59
N THR A 27 11.56 4.63 5.76
CA THR A 27 12.08 5.98 6.11
C THR A 27 13.37 5.94 6.92
N GLY A 28 13.91 4.76 7.17
CA GLY A 28 15.13 4.60 7.96
C GLY A 28 14.96 4.82 9.45
N ARG A 29 13.72 4.81 9.94
CA ARG A 29 13.39 4.99 11.36
C ARG A 29 13.12 3.67 12.08
N ALA A 30 13.39 2.55 11.43
CA ALA A 30 13.13 1.23 12.00
C ALA A 30 14.04 0.95 13.20
N ARG A 31 13.45 0.35 14.22
CA ARG A 31 14.15 -0.15 15.39
C ARG A 31 14.05 -1.69 15.38
N ALA A 32 14.77 -2.35 16.27
CA ALA A 32 14.77 -3.82 16.35
C ALA A 32 13.37 -4.40 16.56
N CYS A 33 12.48 -3.68 17.24
CA CYS A 33 11.10 -4.12 17.52
C CYS A 33 10.07 -3.52 16.56
N SER A 34 10.49 -2.79 15.53
CA SER A 34 9.56 -2.21 14.56
C SER A 34 8.93 -3.27 13.68
N ASP A 35 7.63 -3.10 13.40
CA ASP A 35 6.92 -3.94 12.45
C ASP A 35 7.34 -3.58 11.02
N ILE A 36 7.23 -4.56 10.14
CA ILE A 36 7.49 -4.36 8.72
C ILE A 36 6.14 -4.12 8.03
N ASP A 37 6.01 -3.01 7.34
CA ASP A 37 4.79 -2.66 6.61
C ASP A 37 5.00 -2.89 5.12
N LEU A 38 4.24 -3.84 4.56
CA LEU A 38 4.30 -4.18 3.14
C LEU A 38 2.96 -3.92 2.48
N ALA A 39 3.02 -3.38 1.28
CA ALA A 39 1.86 -3.17 0.42
C ALA A 39 2.07 -3.95 -0.87
N ILE A 40 1.08 -4.73 -1.26
CA ILE A 40 1.14 -5.60 -2.42
C ILE A 40 0.02 -5.24 -3.38
N LEU A 41 0.36 -5.03 -4.64
CA LEU A 41 -0.61 -4.89 -5.71
C LEU A 41 -0.73 -6.22 -6.43
N PHE A 42 -1.94 -6.76 -6.46
CA PHE A 42 -2.21 -8.05 -7.07
C PHE A 42 -2.74 -7.89 -8.50
N ASP A 43 -2.50 -8.91 -9.30
CA ASP A 43 -3.09 -9.04 -10.62
C ASP A 43 -4.32 -9.94 -10.53
N SER A 44 -5.30 -9.51 -9.76
CA SER A 44 -6.54 -10.24 -9.54
C SER A 44 -7.64 -9.27 -9.11
N ARG A 45 -8.88 -9.60 -9.45
CA ARG A 45 -10.05 -8.83 -9.02
C ARG A 45 -10.82 -9.52 -7.90
N SER A 46 -10.45 -10.74 -7.57
CA SER A 46 -11.12 -11.50 -6.53
C SER A 46 -10.58 -11.13 -5.15
N ARG A 47 -11.40 -10.43 -4.37
CA ARG A 47 -11.04 -10.04 -3.00
C ARG A 47 -10.76 -11.25 -2.12
N ALA A 48 -11.56 -12.30 -2.25
CA ALA A 48 -11.36 -13.54 -1.48
C ALA A 48 -10.03 -14.20 -1.81
N ALA A 49 -9.66 -14.26 -3.10
CA ALA A 49 -8.39 -14.82 -3.53
C ALA A 49 -7.20 -13.99 -3.00
N ILE A 50 -7.31 -12.67 -3.07
CA ILE A 50 -6.28 -11.76 -2.56
C ILE A 50 -6.08 -11.95 -1.06
N ASN A 51 -7.17 -12.00 -0.30
CA ASN A 51 -7.09 -12.18 1.16
C ASN A 51 -6.45 -13.51 1.55
N ARG A 52 -6.77 -14.59 0.84
CA ARG A 52 -6.13 -15.89 1.08
C ARG A 52 -4.63 -15.84 0.81
N ARG A 53 -4.22 -15.17 -0.26
CA ARG A 53 -2.81 -15.01 -0.60
C ARG A 53 -2.07 -14.15 0.42
N LEU A 54 -2.69 -13.07 0.88
CA LEU A 54 -2.11 -12.22 1.94
C LEU A 54 -1.85 -13.03 3.20
N ASP A 55 -2.80 -13.82 3.63
CA ASP A 55 -2.66 -14.66 4.84
C ASP A 55 -1.50 -15.64 4.68
N LYS A 56 -1.40 -16.29 3.53
CA LYS A 56 -0.32 -17.22 3.24
C LYS A 56 1.05 -16.52 3.26
N TYR A 57 1.16 -15.40 2.57
CA TYR A 57 2.42 -14.66 2.51
C TYR A 57 2.81 -14.10 3.88
N LEU A 58 1.84 -13.65 4.65
CA LEU A 58 2.08 -13.15 6.00
C LEU A 58 2.70 -14.23 6.88
N ILE A 59 2.13 -15.42 6.87
CA ILE A 59 2.62 -16.54 7.69
C ILE A 59 4.03 -16.95 7.25
N GLU A 60 4.24 -17.15 5.95
CA GLU A 60 5.53 -17.60 5.43
C GLU A 60 6.63 -16.56 5.64
N LEU A 61 6.35 -15.31 5.31
CA LEU A 61 7.35 -14.25 5.39
C LEU A 61 7.68 -13.88 6.84
N SER A 62 6.70 -13.94 7.72
CA SER A 62 6.95 -13.71 9.15
C SER A 62 7.91 -14.75 9.73
N ARG A 63 7.83 -15.99 9.27
CA ARG A 63 8.78 -17.04 9.67
C ARG A 63 10.16 -16.78 9.13
N ILE A 64 10.26 -16.35 7.88
CA ILE A 64 11.55 -16.07 7.23
C ILE A 64 12.25 -14.90 7.90
N LEU A 65 11.54 -13.80 8.15
CA LEU A 65 12.11 -12.58 8.71
C LEU A 65 12.17 -12.58 10.23
N ARG A 66 11.40 -13.44 10.89
CA ARG A 66 11.26 -13.49 12.36
C ARG A 66 10.87 -12.13 12.93
N LYS A 67 9.96 -11.45 12.26
CA LYS A 67 9.43 -10.14 12.64
C LYS A 67 7.94 -10.10 12.39
N ASP A 68 7.26 -9.23 13.11
CA ASP A 68 5.86 -8.95 12.85
C ASP A 68 5.73 -8.15 11.56
N ILE A 69 4.81 -8.57 10.72
CA ILE A 69 4.61 -7.98 9.40
C ILE A 69 3.14 -7.56 9.26
N HIS A 70 2.94 -6.33 8.81
CA HIS A 70 1.63 -5.85 8.38
C HIS A 70 1.60 -5.88 6.85
N MET A 71 0.69 -6.66 6.29
CA MET A 71 0.50 -6.73 4.85
C MET A 71 -0.83 -6.12 4.46
N THR A 72 -0.78 -5.29 3.43
CA THR A 72 -1.95 -4.60 2.91
C THR A 72 -2.02 -4.83 1.41
N ALA A 73 -3.23 -5.12 0.90
CA ALA A 73 -3.46 -5.13 -0.52
C ALA A 73 -3.68 -3.69 -1.00
N MET A 74 -2.84 -3.22 -1.90
CA MET A 74 -2.99 -1.90 -2.49
C MET A 74 -4.30 -1.77 -3.25
N ASP A 75 -4.79 -2.90 -3.77
CA ASP A 75 -6.04 -3.01 -4.52
C ASP A 75 -7.24 -2.45 -3.76
N PHE A 76 -7.23 -2.55 -2.44
CA PHE A 76 -8.34 -2.13 -1.57
C PHE A 76 -7.96 -1.00 -0.61
N ALA A 77 -6.76 -0.46 -0.75
CA ALA A 77 -6.30 0.60 0.14
C ALA A 77 -7.04 1.91 -0.13
N GLY A 78 -7.33 2.65 0.93
CA GLY A 78 -7.90 3.98 0.82
C GLY A 78 -6.88 5.02 0.37
N GLU A 79 -7.37 6.19 0.00
CA GLU A 79 -6.53 7.26 -0.56
C GLU A 79 -5.44 7.71 0.40
N GLY A 80 -5.73 7.77 1.70
CA GLY A 80 -4.74 8.16 2.70
C GLY A 80 -3.57 7.20 2.79
N LEU A 81 -3.84 5.90 2.77
CA LEU A 81 -2.80 4.88 2.82
C LEU A 81 -2.01 4.85 1.51
N LEU A 82 -2.68 4.94 0.36
CA LEU A 82 -2.01 4.99 -0.94
C LEU A 82 -1.07 6.19 -1.04
N LYS A 83 -1.51 7.34 -0.53
CA LYS A 83 -0.66 8.52 -0.50
C LYS A 83 0.60 8.28 0.32
N GLN A 84 0.48 7.65 1.47
CA GLN A 84 1.61 7.31 2.33
C GLN A 84 2.58 6.36 1.62
N ILE A 85 2.04 5.32 0.98
CA ILE A 85 2.84 4.32 0.26
C ILE A 85 3.63 4.97 -0.88
N PHE A 86 2.98 5.79 -1.70
CA PHE A 86 3.64 6.41 -2.85
C PHE A 86 4.59 7.53 -2.47
N ARG A 87 4.32 8.23 -1.38
CA ARG A 87 5.17 9.34 -0.94
C ARG A 87 6.44 8.86 -0.25
N ASN A 88 6.31 7.89 0.65
CA ASN A 88 7.41 7.47 1.53
C ASN A 88 7.85 6.03 1.32
N GLY A 89 7.12 5.25 0.53
CA GLY A 89 7.42 3.85 0.34
C GLY A 89 8.55 3.60 -0.63
N LYS A 90 9.15 2.43 -0.50
CA LYS A 90 10.17 1.93 -1.43
C LYS A 90 9.60 0.80 -2.24
N SER A 91 9.77 0.88 -3.57
CA SER A 91 9.46 -0.22 -4.47
C SER A 91 10.47 -1.35 -4.25
N ILE A 92 10.02 -2.49 -3.79
CA ILE A 92 10.87 -3.67 -3.63
C ILE A 92 10.95 -4.43 -4.95
N ILE A 93 9.80 -4.67 -5.57
CA ILE A 93 9.74 -5.35 -6.85
C ILE A 93 8.55 -4.83 -7.65
N VAL A 94 8.72 -4.69 -8.96
CA VAL A 94 7.65 -4.37 -9.90
C VAL A 94 7.73 -5.38 -11.03
N ASN A 95 6.78 -6.32 -11.05
CA ASN A 95 6.75 -7.38 -12.05
C ASN A 95 6.06 -6.96 -13.35
N ASP A 96 5.13 -6.01 -13.27
CA ASP A 96 4.41 -5.49 -14.43
C ASP A 96 4.38 -3.97 -14.37
N THR A 97 5.31 -3.36 -15.08
CA THR A 97 5.48 -1.91 -15.08
C THR A 97 4.26 -1.18 -15.62
N GLN A 98 3.62 -1.71 -16.66
CA GLN A 98 2.46 -1.09 -17.27
C GLN A 98 1.26 -1.09 -16.33
N LYS A 99 0.97 -2.23 -15.70
CA LYS A 99 -0.11 -2.32 -14.73
C LYS A 99 0.14 -1.43 -13.52
N MET A 100 1.39 -1.36 -13.06
CA MET A 100 1.75 -0.48 -11.96
C MET A 100 1.56 0.99 -12.33
N SER A 101 1.97 1.39 -13.52
CA SER A 101 1.77 2.77 -14.01
C SER A 101 0.29 3.12 -14.09
N ASN A 102 -0.52 2.22 -14.62
CA ASN A 102 -1.97 2.43 -14.73
C ASN A 102 -2.60 2.57 -13.35
N PHE A 103 -2.21 1.71 -12.42
CA PHE A 103 -2.69 1.79 -11.05
C PHE A 103 -2.31 3.12 -10.39
N LYS A 104 -1.07 3.56 -10.55
CA LYS A 104 -0.60 4.84 -10.02
C LYS A 104 -1.38 6.02 -10.56
N MET A 105 -1.65 6.04 -11.86
CA MET A 105 -2.44 7.12 -12.47
C MET A 105 -3.81 7.22 -11.84
N ILE A 106 -4.50 6.10 -11.70
CA ILE A 106 -5.84 6.06 -11.09
C ILE A 106 -5.77 6.46 -9.62
N ALA A 107 -4.78 5.95 -8.90
CA ALA A 107 -4.61 6.25 -7.47
C ALA A 107 -4.31 7.73 -7.24
N TYR A 108 -3.44 8.32 -8.04
CA TYR A 108 -3.13 9.75 -7.93
C TYR A 108 -4.34 10.63 -8.23
N SER A 109 -5.16 10.26 -9.20
CA SER A 109 -6.42 10.96 -9.46
C SER A 109 -7.33 10.93 -8.24
N LYS A 110 -7.47 9.78 -7.61
CA LYS A 110 -8.29 9.64 -6.40
C LYS A 110 -7.73 10.44 -5.23
N ILE A 111 -6.42 10.44 -5.06
CA ILE A 111 -5.75 11.21 -4.00
C ILE A 111 -6.00 12.71 -4.19
N VAL A 112 -5.87 13.22 -5.40
CA VAL A 112 -6.13 14.62 -5.73
C VAL A 112 -7.59 14.97 -5.46
N ASP A 113 -8.53 14.15 -5.91
CA ASP A 113 -9.96 14.34 -5.68
C ASP A 113 -10.29 14.32 -4.19
N PHE A 114 -9.71 13.37 -3.44
CA PHE A 114 -9.89 13.29 -2.01
C PHE A 114 -9.47 14.59 -1.30
N HIS A 115 -8.30 15.12 -1.64
CA HIS A 115 -7.81 16.38 -1.07
C HIS A 115 -8.67 17.56 -1.45
N TYR A 116 -9.12 17.61 -2.69
CA TYR A 116 -10.00 18.66 -3.16
C TYR A 116 -11.32 18.66 -2.38
N TYR A 117 -11.97 17.52 -2.28
CA TYR A 117 -13.22 17.39 -1.54
C TYR A 117 -13.04 17.67 -0.05
N HIS A 118 -11.97 17.19 0.54
CA HIS A 118 -11.68 17.41 1.94
C HIS A 118 -11.55 18.91 2.25
N ARG A 119 -10.81 19.65 1.42
CA ARG A 119 -10.68 21.09 1.58
C ARG A 119 -12.03 21.81 1.39
N LYS A 120 -12.82 21.37 0.44
CA LYS A 120 -14.16 21.93 0.22
C LYS A 120 -15.08 21.66 1.41
N MET A 121 -15.01 20.50 2.00
CA MET A 121 -15.79 20.18 3.19
C MET A 121 -15.42 21.08 4.36
N GLN A 122 -14.13 21.33 4.56
CA GLN A 122 -13.69 22.21 5.65
C GLN A 122 -14.10 23.67 5.46
N SER A 123 -14.10 24.17 4.23
CA SER A 123 -14.37 25.58 3.95
C SER A 123 -15.76 25.85 3.39
N GLY A 124 -16.32 24.92 2.63
CA GLY A 124 -17.57 25.11 1.92
C GLY A 124 -18.80 24.55 2.62
N ILE A 125 -18.74 23.32 3.10
CA ILE A 125 -19.89 22.70 3.77
C ILE A 125 -20.19 23.38 5.09
N ILE A 126 -19.16 23.75 5.85
CA ILE A 126 -19.36 24.49 7.10
C ILE A 126 -20.10 25.77 6.83
N ARG A 127 -19.74 26.51 5.78
CA ARG A 127 -20.46 27.73 5.40
C ARG A 127 -21.92 27.46 5.08
N LYS A 128 -22.18 26.39 4.31
CA LYS A 128 -23.56 26.05 3.93
C LYS A 128 -24.41 25.69 5.14
N VAL A 129 -23.84 24.90 6.05
CA VAL A 129 -24.52 24.49 7.27
C VAL A 129 -24.82 25.71 8.15
N MET A 130 -23.84 26.59 8.32
CA MET A 130 -24.02 27.82 9.10
C MET A 130 -25.02 28.79 8.48
N LYS A 131 -25.20 28.75 7.15
CA LYS A 131 -26.19 29.58 6.46
C LYS A 131 -27.58 28.93 6.40
N GLY A 132 -27.75 27.74 7.01
CA GLY A 132 -29.04 27.05 7.01
C GLY A 132 -29.44 26.45 5.67
N VAL A 133 -28.47 26.13 4.84
CA VAL A 133 -28.66 25.56 3.49
C VAL A 133 -28.37 24.11 3.47
#